data_29fe2d36ea8b59a9a7111c904579924b
#
_entry.id   29fe2d36ea8b59a9a7111c904579924b
#
_cell.length_a   1.000
_cell.length_b   1.000
_cell.length_c   1.000
_cell.angle_alpha   90.00
_cell.angle_beta   90.00
_cell.angle_gamma   90.00
#
_symmetry.space_group_name_H-M   'P 1'
#
loop_
_entity.id
_entity.type
_entity.pdbx_description
1 polymer ?
#
loop_
_entity_poly.entity_id
_entity_poly.type
_entity_poly.pdbx_seq_one_letter_code
_entity_poly.pdbx_strand_id
1 'polypeptide(L)'
;KKLIVNEDKRKELQTLSYKNFFLTHKYVASLIDDVRKELLSFLNKASLKKNKKLRIVHVTNFNERHDGRLFFNTGRRLNNGLIRLGHSILEFSDRDIIKYYKNYKDITGIKSLNNKLRKTCYNYKPDVIILGHADSISPQTLAELKDDYPNLKIAQWFLDPLNKNGPDFEKN
;
A
#
# COMPACT_ATOMS: atom_id res chain seq x y z
N LYS A 1 44.80 2.75 -3.38
CA LYS A 1 46.10 2.68 -2.68
C LYS A 1 46.79 4.05 -2.52
N LYS A 2 46.82 4.96 -3.54
CA LYS A 2 47.44 6.29 -3.45
C LYS A 2 46.77 7.25 -2.45
N LEU A 3 45.46 7.10 -2.16
CA LEU A 3 44.71 7.93 -1.20
C LEU A 3 44.95 7.56 0.27
N ILE A 4 45.37 6.31 0.53
CA ILE A 4 45.62 5.82 1.89
C ILE A 4 46.96 6.33 2.42
N VAL A 5 47.91 6.62 1.52
CA VAL A 5 49.29 6.99 1.83
C VAL A 5 49.49 8.52 1.95
N ASN A 6 48.59 9.34 1.38
CA ASN A 6 48.72 10.80 1.41
C ASN A 6 47.71 11.42 2.38
N GLU A 7 48.16 11.71 3.59
CA GLU A 7 47.36 12.20 4.69
C GLU A 7 46.76 13.61 4.42
N ASP A 8 47.51 14.48 3.74
CA ASP A 8 47.04 15.82 3.40
C ASP A 8 45.91 15.76 2.38
N LYS A 9 46.03 14.93 1.36
CA LYS A 9 45.02 14.75 0.35
C LYS A 9 43.77 14.06 0.91
N ARG A 10 43.96 13.22 1.91
CA ARG A 10 42.85 12.61 2.66
C ARG A 10 42.07 13.64 3.49
N LYS A 11 42.79 14.53 4.20
CA LYS A 11 42.23 15.62 4.97
C LYS A 11 41.51 16.65 4.08
N GLU A 12 42.11 16.97 2.92
CA GLU A 12 41.51 17.86 1.92
C GLU A 12 40.19 17.28 1.41
N LEU A 13 40.17 15.99 1.00
CA LEU A 13 38.97 15.30 0.55
C LEU A 13 37.93 15.13 1.66
N GLN A 14 38.36 14.90 2.90
CA GLN A 14 37.49 14.87 4.05
C GLN A 14 36.83 16.22 4.30
N THR A 15 37.60 17.32 4.20
CA THR A 15 37.09 18.71 4.37
C THR A 15 36.15 19.08 3.23
N LEU A 16 36.50 18.73 1.97
CA LEU A 16 35.62 18.92 0.81
C LEU A 16 34.34 18.10 0.91
N SER A 17 34.47 16.84 1.31
CA SER A 17 33.32 15.96 1.56
C SER A 17 32.45 16.52 2.68
N TYR A 18 33.03 16.98 3.77
CA TYR A 18 32.30 17.65 4.85
C TYR A 18 31.63 18.95 4.41
N LYS A 19 32.29 19.77 3.58
CA LYS A 19 31.69 20.96 3.02
C LYS A 19 30.58 20.73 2.00
N ASN A 20 30.71 19.68 1.21
CA ASN A 20 29.76 19.35 0.15
C ASN A 20 28.68 18.33 0.59
N PHE A 21 28.92 17.62 1.71
CA PHE A 21 27.96 16.65 2.26
C PHE A 21 27.06 17.27 3.31
N PHE A 22 26.74 18.55 3.15
CA PHE A 22 25.79 19.23 4.05
C PHE A 22 24.35 19.05 3.61
N LEU A 23 23.89 17.86 3.68
CA LEU A 23 22.56 17.65 4.20
C LEU A 23 22.62 17.88 5.72
N THR A 24 22.82 19.10 6.17
CA THR A 24 22.65 19.43 7.58
C THR A 24 21.23 19.04 7.97
N HIS A 25 21.01 18.62 9.20
CA HIS A 25 19.66 18.35 9.70
C HIS A 25 18.71 19.53 9.42
N LYS A 26 19.21 20.76 9.44
CA LYS A 26 18.47 21.97 9.05
C LYS A 26 18.05 21.97 7.59
N TYR A 27 18.93 21.58 6.67
CA TYR A 27 18.62 21.55 5.24
C TYR A 27 17.61 20.43 4.92
N VAL A 28 17.80 19.24 5.50
CA VAL A 28 16.82 18.14 5.35
C VAL A 28 15.48 18.52 5.96
N ALA A 29 15.47 19.14 7.13
CA ALA A 29 14.24 19.60 7.76
C ALA A 29 13.53 20.65 6.91
N SER A 30 14.27 21.63 6.32
CA SER A 30 13.66 22.62 5.43
C SER A 30 13.08 22.00 4.16
N LEU A 31 13.77 21.02 3.53
CA LEU A 31 13.23 20.30 2.38
C LEU A 31 11.95 19.54 2.73
N ILE A 32 11.93 18.87 3.88
CA ILE A 32 10.73 18.18 4.36
C ILE A 32 9.59 19.16 4.59
N ASP A 33 9.88 20.33 5.19
CA ASP A 33 8.87 21.35 5.44
C ASP A 33 8.36 22.00 4.15
N ASP A 34 9.20 22.17 3.13
CA ASP A 34 8.80 22.70 1.83
C ASP A 34 7.90 21.72 1.08
N VAL A 35 8.26 20.42 1.04
CA VAL A 35 7.41 19.36 0.50
C VAL A 35 6.09 19.28 1.27
N ARG A 36 6.13 19.42 2.59
CA ARG A 36 4.93 19.43 3.43
C ARG A 36 4.02 20.62 3.13
N LYS A 37 4.57 21.82 2.95
CA LYS A 37 3.81 23.01 2.57
C LYS A 37 3.18 22.87 1.19
N GLU A 38 3.92 22.32 0.23
CA GLU A 38 3.43 22.06 -1.12
C GLU A 38 2.28 21.04 -1.10
N LEU A 39 2.44 19.92 -0.38
CA LEU A 39 1.39 18.95 -0.17
C LEU A 39 0.16 19.53 0.52
N LEU A 40 0.34 20.35 1.55
CA LEU A 40 -0.77 21.02 2.24
C LEU A 40 -1.48 22.01 1.32
N SER A 41 -0.74 22.75 0.48
CA SER A 41 -1.33 23.65 -0.51
C SER A 41 -2.12 22.90 -1.57
N PHE A 42 -1.60 21.75 -2.02
CA PHE A 42 -2.29 20.86 -2.94
C PHE A 42 -3.56 20.25 -2.32
N LEU A 43 -3.47 19.78 -1.08
CA LEU A 43 -4.62 19.23 -0.35
C LEU A 43 -5.70 20.29 -0.04
N ASN A 44 -5.31 21.54 0.19
CA ASN A 44 -6.25 22.65 0.37
C ASN A 44 -6.90 23.10 -0.94
N LYS A 45 -6.18 23.00 -2.07
CA LYS A 45 -6.71 23.29 -3.42
C LYS A 45 -7.59 22.13 -3.94
N ALA A 46 -7.16 20.89 -3.74
CA ALA A 46 -8.02 19.74 -3.91
C ALA A 46 -9.04 19.81 -2.77
N SER A 47 -10.18 20.44 -3.02
CA SER A 47 -11.33 20.46 -2.11
C SER A 47 -11.74 19.02 -1.77
N LEU A 48 -10.93 18.37 -0.96
CA LEU A 48 -11.29 17.15 -0.26
C LEU A 48 -12.44 17.59 0.64
N LYS A 49 -13.67 17.31 0.21
CA LYS A 49 -14.87 17.51 1.02
C LYS A 49 -14.56 16.88 2.38
N LYS A 50 -14.15 17.72 3.31
CA LYS A 50 -13.83 17.38 4.68
C LYS A 50 -15.01 16.54 5.17
N ASN A 51 -14.80 15.28 5.52
CA ASN A 51 -15.74 14.40 6.21
C ASN A 51 -16.64 13.45 5.40
N LYS A 52 -16.39 13.13 4.12
CA LYS A 52 -17.13 12.01 3.54
C LYS A 52 -16.57 10.70 4.15
N LYS A 53 -17.34 10.09 5.04
CA LYS A 53 -17.07 8.73 5.52
C LYS A 53 -17.30 7.76 4.37
N LEU A 54 -16.30 6.94 4.08
CA LEU A 54 -16.32 5.97 2.98
C LEU A 54 -16.57 4.58 3.52
N ARG A 55 -17.23 3.75 2.73
CA ARG A 55 -17.30 2.30 2.91
C ARG A 55 -16.16 1.70 2.10
N ILE A 56 -15.26 1.01 2.76
CA ILE A 56 -14.02 0.49 2.17
C ILE A 56 -13.96 -1.01 2.36
N VAL A 57 -13.75 -1.75 1.28
CA VAL A 57 -13.32 -3.14 1.36
C VAL A 57 -11.80 -3.16 1.29
N HIS A 58 -11.15 -3.55 2.36
CA HIS A 58 -9.69 -3.67 2.41
C HIS A 58 -9.28 -5.13 2.22
N VAL A 59 -8.77 -5.43 1.03
CA VAL A 59 -8.33 -6.75 0.62
C VAL A 59 -6.84 -6.87 0.89
N THR A 60 -6.46 -7.68 1.85
CA THR A 60 -5.05 -7.98 2.16
C THR A 60 -4.95 -9.22 3.04
N ASN A 61 -3.76 -9.75 3.20
CA ASN A 61 -3.54 -10.86 4.12
C ASN A 61 -3.58 -10.39 5.59
N PHE A 62 -4.73 -10.52 6.25
CA PHE A 62 -4.88 -10.27 7.68
C PHE A 62 -4.35 -11.41 8.53
N ASN A 63 -4.18 -12.60 7.93
CA ASN A 63 -3.56 -13.77 8.53
C ASN A 63 -4.26 -14.25 9.81
N GLU A 64 -5.58 -14.29 9.76
CA GLU A 64 -6.45 -14.68 10.88
C GLU A 64 -6.15 -16.10 11.37
N ARG A 65 -5.82 -17.02 10.44
CA ARG A 65 -5.49 -18.42 10.72
C ARG A 65 -4.19 -18.64 11.52
N HIS A 66 -3.41 -17.62 11.81
CA HIS A 66 -2.12 -17.70 12.47
C HIS A 66 -2.12 -16.98 13.84
N ASP A 67 -3.24 -16.98 14.51
CA ASP A 67 -3.38 -16.58 15.94
C ASP A 67 -2.76 -15.20 16.24
N GLY A 68 -2.96 -14.24 15.35
CA GLY A 68 -2.47 -12.88 15.54
C GLY A 68 -0.98 -12.67 15.23
N ARG A 69 -0.28 -13.68 14.70
CA ARG A 69 1.16 -13.59 14.37
C ARG A 69 1.53 -12.38 13.51
N LEU A 70 0.65 -11.97 12.60
CA LEU A 70 0.87 -10.81 11.73
C LEU A 70 0.02 -9.59 12.13
N PHE A 71 -0.37 -9.49 13.39
CA PHE A 71 -1.19 -8.37 13.87
C PHE A 71 -0.57 -7.00 13.58
N PHE A 72 0.76 -6.89 13.58
CA PHE A 72 1.49 -5.65 13.32
C PHE A 72 1.91 -5.46 11.87
N ASN A 73 1.40 -6.24 10.92
CA ASN A 73 1.72 -6.08 9.51
C ASN A 73 1.20 -4.75 8.95
N THR A 74 1.71 -4.33 7.79
CA THR A 74 1.33 -3.07 7.14
C THR A 74 -0.16 -3.00 6.81
N GLY A 75 -0.74 -4.12 6.34
CA GLY A 75 -2.18 -4.19 6.06
C GLY A 75 -3.02 -3.86 7.29
N ARG A 76 -2.70 -4.44 8.44
CA ARG A 76 -3.42 -4.16 9.69
C ARG A 76 -3.22 -2.72 10.16
N ARG A 77 -2.02 -2.16 10.01
CA ARG A 77 -1.74 -0.75 10.38
C ARG A 77 -2.53 0.22 9.52
N LEU A 78 -2.57 0.00 8.20
CA LEU A 78 -3.39 0.80 7.28
C LEU A 78 -4.87 0.68 7.61
N ASN A 79 -5.35 -0.54 7.85
CA ASN A 79 -6.73 -0.79 8.24
C ASN A 79 -7.14 0.01 9.48
N ASN A 80 -6.33 -0.07 10.53
CA ASN A 80 -6.55 0.66 11.78
C ASN A 80 -6.50 2.19 11.57
N GLY A 81 -5.61 2.67 10.69
CA GLY A 81 -5.53 4.09 10.31
C GLY A 81 -6.82 4.57 9.66
N LEU A 82 -7.35 3.81 8.70
CA LEU A 82 -8.61 4.12 8.02
C LEU A 82 -9.82 4.12 8.96
N ILE A 83 -9.86 3.17 9.91
CA ILE A 83 -10.91 3.15 10.96
C ILE A 83 -10.82 4.40 11.83
N ARG A 84 -9.61 4.81 12.25
CA ARG A 84 -9.41 6.02 13.07
C ARG A 84 -9.80 7.30 12.33
N LEU A 85 -9.70 7.31 11.00
CA LEU A 85 -10.20 8.40 10.16
C LEU A 85 -11.74 8.40 10.04
N GLY A 86 -12.41 7.41 10.64
CA GLY A 86 -13.88 7.32 10.70
C GLY A 86 -14.51 6.67 9.48
N HIS A 87 -13.72 5.95 8.65
CA HIS A 87 -14.26 5.15 7.56
C HIS A 87 -14.88 3.85 8.07
N SER A 88 -15.88 3.34 7.35
CA SER A 88 -16.44 2.01 7.59
C SER A 88 -15.61 1.00 6.79
N ILE A 89 -14.95 0.08 7.48
CA ILE A 89 -14.04 -0.87 6.85
C ILE A 89 -14.58 -2.29 6.97
N LEU A 90 -14.61 -2.98 5.83
CA LEU A 90 -14.81 -4.41 5.78
C LEU A 90 -13.46 -5.07 5.46
N GLU A 91 -12.93 -5.81 6.41
CA GLU A 91 -11.69 -6.59 6.25
C GLU A 91 -11.95 -7.80 5.36
N PHE A 92 -11.11 -7.99 4.37
CA PHE A 92 -11.21 -9.11 3.43
C PHE A 92 -9.85 -9.80 3.32
N SER A 93 -9.68 -10.87 4.10
CA SER A 93 -8.41 -11.61 4.15
C SER A 93 -8.31 -12.61 2.99
N ASP A 94 -7.63 -12.19 1.93
CA ASP A 94 -7.54 -12.95 0.68
C ASP A 94 -6.95 -14.35 0.88
N ARG A 95 -5.81 -14.45 1.55
CA ARG A 95 -5.10 -15.73 1.74
C ARG A 95 -5.81 -16.66 2.71
N ASP A 96 -6.51 -16.13 3.70
CA ASP A 96 -7.33 -16.94 4.59
C ASP A 96 -8.54 -17.50 3.86
N ILE A 97 -9.22 -16.69 3.05
CA ILE A 97 -10.34 -17.11 2.21
C ILE A 97 -9.92 -18.21 1.25
N ILE A 98 -8.79 -18.04 0.53
CA ILE A 98 -8.23 -19.08 -0.33
C ILE A 98 -8.10 -20.40 0.44
N LYS A 99 -7.51 -20.35 1.61
CA LYS A 99 -7.26 -21.56 2.41
C LYS A 99 -8.55 -22.23 2.88
N TYR A 100 -9.53 -21.44 3.34
CA TYR A 100 -10.80 -21.99 3.85
C TYR A 100 -11.71 -22.54 2.75
N TYR A 101 -11.65 -21.99 1.54
CA TYR A 101 -12.56 -22.37 0.45
C TYR A 101 -11.96 -23.33 -0.58
N LYS A 102 -10.70 -23.77 -0.39
CA LYS A 102 -10.13 -24.85 -1.20
C LYS A 102 -10.96 -26.12 -1.06
N ASN A 103 -11.33 -26.68 -2.20
CA ASN A 103 -12.06 -27.95 -2.27
C ASN A 103 -11.75 -28.65 -3.61
N TYR A 104 -12.31 -29.84 -3.83
CA TYR A 104 -12.06 -30.63 -5.03
C TYR A 104 -12.52 -29.96 -6.35
N LYS A 105 -13.45 -28.99 -6.29
CA LYS A 105 -13.91 -28.18 -7.44
C LYS A 105 -13.11 -26.92 -7.66
N ASP A 106 -12.41 -26.45 -6.63
CA ASP A 106 -11.55 -25.25 -6.66
C ASP A 106 -10.30 -25.50 -5.82
N ILE A 107 -9.40 -26.30 -6.41
CA ILE A 107 -8.16 -26.73 -5.76
C ILE A 107 -7.28 -25.54 -5.37
N THR A 108 -7.30 -24.47 -6.16
CA THR A 108 -6.54 -23.26 -5.88
C THR A 108 -7.21 -22.35 -4.85
N GLY A 109 -8.55 -22.37 -4.75
CA GLY A 109 -9.36 -21.45 -3.95
C GLY A 109 -9.51 -20.06 -4.55
N ILE A 110 -8.89 -19.80 -5.71
CA ILE A 110 -8.89 -18.48 -6.37
C ILE A 110 -10.27 -18.15 -6.94
N LYS A 111 -10.95 -19.10 -7.54
CA LYS A 111 -12.32 -18.91 -8.04
C LYS A 111 -13.27 -18.52 -6.92
N SER A 112 -13.19 -19.22 -5.80
CA SER A 112 -13.99 -18.96 -4.60
C SER A 112 -13.68 -17.59 -4.00
N LEU A 113 -12.41 -17.19 -3.96
CA LEU A 113 -11.98 -15.88 -3.52
C LEU A 113 -12.63 -14.75 -4.34
N ASN A 114 -12.51 -14.83 -5.67
CA ASN A 114 -13.03 -13.82 -6.58
C ASN A 114 -14.57 -13.73 -6.51
N ASN A 115 -15.25 -14.87 -6.48
CA ASN A 115 -16.71 -14.93 -6.29
C ASN A 115 -17.13 -14.32 -4.94
N LYS A 116 -16.37 -14.60 -3.87
CA LYS A 116 -16.64 -14.04 -2.55
C LYS A 116 -16.47 -12.52 -2.55
N LEU A 117 -15.44 -12.00 -3.22
CA LEU A 117 -15.23 -10.55 -3.35
C LEU A 117 -16.43 -9.88 -4.05
N ARG A 118 -16.90 -10.42 -5.18
CA ARG A 118 -18.08 -9.90 -5.88
C ARG A 118 -19.33 -9.88 -4.98
N LYS A 119 -19.62 -11.00 -4.30
CA LYS A 119 -20.74 -11.07 -3.35
C LYS A 119 -20.60 -10.07 -2.19
N THR A 120 -19.38 -9.90 -1.69
CA THR A 120 -19.10 -8.92 -0.65
C THR A 120 -19.37 -7.50 -1.14
N CYS A 121 -18.92 -7.16 -2.34
CA CYS A 121 -19.18 -5.85 -2.95
C CYS A 121 -20.68 -5.63 -3.21
N TYR A 122 -21.40 -6.66 -3.66
CA TYR A 122 -22.83 -6.59 -3.85
C TYR A 122 -23.59 -6.25 -2.55
N ASN A 123 -23.24 -6.90 -1.46
CA ASN A 123 -23.89 -6.70 -0.16
C ASN A 123 -23.44 -5.41 0.52
N TYR A 124 -22.15 -5.11 0.52
CA TYR A 124 -21.57 -3.99 1.26
C TYR A 124 -21.62 -2.68 0.50
N LYS A 125 -21.63 -2.74 -0.84
CA LYS A 125 -21.65 -1.58 -1.75
C LYS A 125 -20.53 -0.58 -1.41
N PRO A 126 -19.25 -0.97 -1.51
CA PRO A 126 -18.16 -0.11 -1.11
C PRO A 126 -18.01 1.11 -2.04
N ASP A 127 -17.54 2.23 -1.47
CA ASP A 127 -17.08 3.39 -2.25
C ASP A 127 -15.67 3.14 -2.80
N VAL A 128 -14.86 2.36 -2.07
CA VAL A 128 -13.46 2.06 -2.41
C VAL A 128 -13.12 0.62 -2.09
N ILE A 129 -12.37 -0.02 -2.98
CA ILE A 129 -11.62 -1.25 -2.70
C ILE A 129 -10.15 -0.88 -2.58
N ILE A 130 -9.50 -1.28 -1.49
CA ILE A 130 -8.07 -1.14 -1.30
C ILE A 130 -7.44 -2.52 -1.38
N LEU A 131 -6.52 -2.71 -2.32
CA LEU A 131 -5.79 -3.95 -2.55
C LEU A 131 -4.39 -3.84 -1.93
N GLY A 132 -4.02 -4.80 -1.09
CA GLY A 132 -2.68 -4.89 -0.50
C GLY A 132 -2.04 -6.22 -0.83
N HIS A 133 -1.08 -6.26 -1.76
CA HIS A 133 -0.47 -7.49 -2.27
C HIS A 133 -1.53 -8.56 -2.66
N ALA A 134 -2.63 -8.13 -3.25
CA ALA A 134 -3.79 -8.97 -3.55
C ALA A 134 -3.66 -9.63 -4.94
N ASP A 135 -2.53 -10.26 -5.19
CA ASP A 135 -2.13 -10.93 -6.43
C ASP A 135 -3.07 -12.05 -6.89
N SER A 136 -3.89 -12.56 -6.00
CA SER A 136 -4.89 -13.60 -6.30
C SER A 136 -6.26 -13.05 -6.73
N ILE A 137 -6.45 -11.73 -6.69
CA ILE A 137 -7.65 -11.10 -7.26
C ILE A 137 -7.43 -10.93 -8.76
N SER A 138 -8.34 -11.51 -9.56
CA SER A 138 -8.19 -11.46 -11.01
C SER A 138 -8.50 -10.06 -11.57
N PRO A 139 -7.75 -9.58 -12.57
CA PRO A 139 -8.06 -8.32 -13.27
C PRO A 139 -9.48 -8.32 -13.85
N GLN A 140 -9.95 -9.47 -14.35
CA GLN A 140 -11.31 -9.62 -14.85
C GLN A 140 -12.35 -9.33 -13.76
N THR A 141 -12.16 -9.85 -12.52
CA THR A 141 -13.07 -9.56 -11.40
C THR A 141 -13.11 -8.07 -11.08
N LEU A 142 -11.98 -7.38 -11.15
CA LEU A 142 -11.91 -5.94 -10.92
C LEU A 142 -12.61 -5.15 -12.03
N ALA A 143 -12.46 -5.57 -13.28
CA ALA A 143 -13.16 -4.98 -14.42
C ALA A 143 -14.68 -5.14 -14.27
N GLU A 144 -15.16 -6.35 -14.03
CA GLU A 144 -16.59 -6.61 -13.79
C GLU A 144 -17.16 -5.78 -12.63
N LEU A 145 -16.41 -5.64 -11.53
CA LEU A 145 -16.81 -4.78 -10.41
C LEU A 145 -16.85 -3.29 -10.78
N LYS A 146 -15.99 -2.83 -11.68
CA LYS A 146 -16.03 -1.46 -12.19
C LYS A 146 -17.23 -1.22 -13.10
N ASP A 147 -17.60 -2.22 -13.91
CA ASP A 147 -18.77 -2.15 -14.78
C ASP A 147 -20.07 -2.16 -13.96
N ASP A 148 -20.16 -3.07 -12.97
CA ASP A 148 -21.31 -3.14 -12.06
C ASP A 148 -21.44 -1.89 -11.17
N TYR A 149 -20.32 -1.26 -10.81
CA TYR A 149 -20.26 -0.10 -9.91
C TYR A 149 -19.36 1.02 -10.49
N PRO A 150 -19.84 1.85 -11.45
CA PRO A 150 -19.02 2.86 -12.14
C PRO A 150 -18.35 3.88 -11.21
N ASN A 151 -18.96 4.17 -10.06
CA ASN A 151 -18.43 5.09 -9.06
C ASN A 151 -17.40 4.46 -8.11
N LEU A 152 -17.26 3.13 -8.12
CA LEU A 152 -16.30 2.42 -7.30
C LEU A 152 -14.88 2.86 -7.64
N LYS A 153 -14.10 3.18 -6.62
CA LYS A 153 -12.66 3.43 -6.77
C LYS A 153 -11.88 2.20 -6.33
N ILE A 154 -10.84 1.87 -7.09
CA ILE A 154 -9.94 0.78 -6.76
C ILE A 154 -8.56 1.40 -6.60
N ALA A 155 -7.92 1.14 -5.47
CA ALA A 155 -6.57 1.57 -5.15
C ALA A 155 -5.74 0.37 -4.73
N GLN A 156 -4.47 0.37 -5.08
CA GLN A 156 -3.53 -0.67 -4.67
C GLN A 156 -2.36 -0.03 -3.94
N TRP A 157 -1.89 -0.68 -2.88
CA TRP A 157 -0.61 -0.38 -2.26
C TRP A 157 0.32 -1.59 -2.38
N PHE A 158 1.58 -1.30 -2.56
CA PHE A 158 2.62 -2.29 -2.76
C PHE A 158 3.87 -1.88 -2.01
N LEU A 159 4.59 -2.83 -1.44
CA LEU A 159 5.79 -2.55 -0.62
C LEU A 159 7.08 -2.98 -1.30
N ASP A 160 6.99 -3.90 -2.26
CA ASP A 160 8.16 -4.41 -2.94
C ASP A 160 8.56 -3.50 -4.11
N PRO A 161 9.82 -3.48 -4.51
CA PRO A 161 10.28 -2.65 -5.62
C PRO A 161 9.56 -3.01 -6.93
N LEU A 162 8.92 -2.03 -7.55
CA LEU A 162 8.28 -2.15 -8.88
C LEU A 162 9.31 -1.93 -9.98
N ASN A 163 10.35 -2.73 -10.02
CA ASN A 163 11.36 -2.72 -11.07
C ASN A 163 11.44 -4.08 -11.75
N LYS A 164 12.08 -4.13 -12.93
CA LYS A 164 12.21 -5.36 -13.74
C LYS A 164 12.83 -6.54 -12.98
N ASN A 165 13.58 -6.29 -11.92
CA ASN A 165 14.20 -7.29 -11.07
C ASN A 165 13.37 -7.60 -9.81
N GLY A 166 12.25 -6.91 -9.62
CA GLY A 166 11.33 -7.16 -8.51
C GLY A 166 10.52 -8.44 -8.70
N PRO A 167 10.19 -9.15 -7.63
CA PRO A 167 9.54 -10.47 -7.69
C PRO A 167 8.15 -10.46 -8.31
N ASP A 168 7.50 -9.31 -8.37
CA ASP A 168 6.11 -9.17 -8.82
C ASP A 168 5.94 -8.14 -9.94
N PHE A 169 7.02 -7.78 -10.63
CA PHE A 169 6.98 -6.75 -11.69
C PHE A 169 5.95 -7.07 -12.79
N GLU A 170 5.83 -8.33 -13.19
CA GLU A 170 4.90 -8.76 -14.24
C GLU A 170 3.45 -8.94 -13.75
N LYS A 171 3.22 -8.91 -12.44
CA LYS A 171 1.89 -9.11 -11.83
C LYS A 171 1.15 -7.81 -11.51
N ASN A 172 1.83 -6.68 -11.63
CA ASN A 172 1.35 -5.33 -11.33
C ASN A 172 1.34 -4.44 -12.55
#